data_d6cae1280395d106446c6992d2220c9b
#
_entry.id   d6cae1280395d106446c6992d2220c9b
#
_cell.length_a   1.000
_cell.length_b   1.000
_cell.length_c   1.000
_cell.angle_alpha   90.00
_cell.angle_beta   90.00
_cell.angle_gamma   90.00
#
_symmetry.space_group_name_H-M   'P 1'
#
loop_
_entity.id
_entity.type
_entity.pdbx_description
1 polymer ?
#
loop_
_entity_poly.entity_id
_entity_poly.type
_entity_poly.pdbx_seq_one_letter_code
_entity_poly.pdbx_strand_id
1 'polypeptide(L)'
;MVKKINTLVIGAGQAGLAASEHLSNHNIDHLILEKDRIVERWRTSRWDSLVANGPAWHDRFPTLEFSELNPDSFATKNRVVEYFEEFAKKINAPVIENINVLQVEKYAENRFFIKTSDGEFEAKNIICATGAFQVPVIPSIIPEDSNILQMHSQFYKNPEQLKKGAVLVVGSGSSGSQIAEELNRVNKEVYFSIGPHDRPPRRYRGKDNVWWLGVLGKWEAKTPKPGTQHVTIAVSGYDGGKTIDFRKFAHNGITLLGMTKKFESGKLYFEDDLKTNIENGDKNYLNLLGEADEYIKKNNLCFPEEPCLLYTSPSPRD
;
A
#
# COMPACT_ATOMS: atom_id res chain seq x y z
N MET A 1 32.52 -22.50 5.29
CA MET A 1 31.67 -23.73 5.40
C MET A 1 30.26 -23.38 4.96
N VAL A 2 29.68 -24.17 4.07
CA VAL A 2 28.26 -23.99 3.65
C VAL A 2 27.35 -24.41 4.80
N LYS A 3 26.44 -23.49 5.23
CA LYS A 3 25.46 -23.79 6.28
C LYS A 3 24.25 -24.50 5.65
N LYS A 4 23.82 -25.63 6.23
CA LYS A 4 22.66 -26.40 5.74
C LYS A 4 21.44 -26.14 6.57
N ILE A 5 20.31 -25.88 5.91
CA ILE A 5 19.02 -25.59 6.52
C ILE A 5 17.89 -26.32 5.78
N ASN A 6 16.78 -26.61 6.44
CA ASN A 6 15.62 -27.19 5.75
C ASN A 6 14.94 -26.15 4.85
N THR A 7 14.54 -25.01 5.41
CA THR A 7 13.83 -23.94 4.69
C THR A 7 14.51 -22.60 4.94
N LEU A 8 14.85 -21.88 3.88
CA LEU A 8 15.35 -20.52 3.96
C LEU A 8 14.27 -19.55 3.50
N VAL A 9 13.96 -18.56 4.35
CA VAL A 9 13.05 -17.46 4.04
C VAL A 9 13.88 -16.22 3.71
N ILE A 10 13.58 -15.55 2.62
CA ILE A 10 14.29 -14.34 2.17
C ILE A 10 13.42 -13.14 2.40
N GLY A 11 13.76 -12.31 3.38
CA GLY A 11 13.06 -11.11 3.80
C GLY A 11 12.28 -11.26 5.10
N ALA A 12 12.47 -10.34 6.05
CA ALA A 12 11.81 -10.27 7.36
C ALA A 12 10.71 -9.19 7.39
N GLY A 13 9.93 -9.10 6.34
CA GLY A 13 8.68 -8.34 6.28
C GLY A 13 7.48 -9.16 6.72
N GLN A 14 6.28 -8.67 6.43
CA GLN A 14 5.02 -9.33 6.79
C GLN A 14 4.97 -10.80 6.35
N ALA A 15 5.24 -11.07 5.08
CA ALA A 15 5.17 -12.43 4.53
C ALA A 15 6.23 -13.37 5.14
N GLY A 16 7.46 -12.87 5.38
CA GLY A 16 8.52 -13.68 5.96
C GLY A 16 8.27 -14.05 7.42
N LEU A 17 7.79 -13.11 8.22
CA LEU A 17 7.44 -13.36 9.62
C LEU A 17 6.21 -14.29 9.74
N ALA A 18 5.17 -14.09 8.90
CA ALA A 18 4.04 -15.00 8.84
C ALA A 18 4.47 -16.43 8.45
N ALA A 19 5.33 -16.56 7.43
CA ALA A 19 5.87 -17.85 7.03
C ALA A 19 6.65 -18.52 8.17
N SER A 20 7.43 -17.75 8.93
CA SER A 20 8.19 -18.25 10.09
C SER A 20 7.28 -18.82 11.17
N GLU A 21 6.18 -18.14 11.52
CA GLU A 21 5.20 -18.66 12.47
C GLU A 21 4.64 -20.01 12.02
N HIS A 22 4.22 -20.11 10.75
CA HIS A 22 3.69 -21.36 10.21
C HIS A 22 4.74 -22.47 10.18
N LEU A 23 5.99 -22.19 9.79
CA LEU A 23 7.07 -23.16 9.80
C LEU A 23 7.37 -23.67 11.23
N SER A 24 7.39 -22.76 12.20
CA SER A 24 7.58 -23.13 13.61
C SER A 24 6.44 -24.01 14.13
N ASN A 25 5.20 -23.66 13.81
CA ASN A 25 4.02 -24.45 14.22
C ASN A 25 4.00 -25.87 13.63
N HIS A 26 4.69 -26.08 12.51
CA HIS A 26 4.89 -27.39 11.89
C HIS A 26 6.21 -28.05 12.23
N ASN A 27 7.00 -27.51 13.16
CA ASN A 27 8.31 -27.98 13.56
C ASN A 27 9.29 -28.11 12.35
N ILE A 28 9.19 -27.20 11.40
CA ILE A 28 10.10 -27.13 10.25
C ILE A 28 11.27 -26.22 10.61
N ASP A 29 12.49 -26.80 10.60
CA ASP A 29 13.71 -26.06 10.79
C ASP A 29 13.90 -25.03 9.67
N HIS A 30 14.05 -23.74 10.03
CA HIS A 30 14.14 -22.65 9.07
C HIS A 30 14.97 -21.48 9.59
N LEU A 31 15.32 -20.59 8.66
CA LEU A 31 16.05 -19.37 8.93
C LEU A 31 15.49 -18.26 8.04
N ILE A 32 15.42 -17.04 8.56
CA ILE A 32 15.08 -15.84 7.79
C ILE A 32 16.36 -15.03 7.58
N LEU A 33 16.67 -14.69 6.33
CA LEU A 33 17.72 -13.71 6.01
C LEU A 33 17.08 -12.39 5.60
N GLU A 34 17.44 -11.32 6.31
CA GLU A 34 17.01 -9.95 6.01
C GLU A 34 18.24 -9.10 5.68
N LYS A 35 18.16 -8.37 4.56
CA LYS A 35 19.29 -7.56 4.10
C LYS A 35 19.56 -6.35 4.98
N ASP A 36 18.53 -5.83 5.63
CA ASP A 36 18.57 -4.66 6.52
C ASP A 36 18.04 -5.09 7.90
N ARG A 37 17.14 -4.32 8.51
CA ARG A 37 16.46 -4.66 9.77
C ARG A 37 15.06 -5.23 9.50
N ILE A 38 14.53 -5.93 10.47
CA ILE A 38 13.12 -6.36 10.43
C ILE A 38 12.23 -5.17 10.04
N VAL A 39 11.34 -5.37 9.05
CA VAL A 39 10.39 -4.34 8.53
C VAL A 39 11.02 -3.04 8.03
N GLU A 40 12.25 -3.06 7.58
CA GLU A 40 13.01 -1.86 7.16
C GLU A 40 12.23 -0.94 6.22
N ARG A 41 11.41 -1.51 5.32
CA ARG A 41 10.61 -0.72 4.37
C ARG A 41 9.57 0.18 5.04
N TRP A 42 9.02 -0.21 6.17
CA TRP A 42 8.15 0.65 6.96
C TRP A 42 8.93 1.78 7.63
N ARG A 43 10.16 1.53 8.06
CA ARG A 43 11.03 2.53 8.68
C ARG A 43 11.50 3.59 7.69
N THR A 44 11.99 3.16 6.53
CA THR A 44 12.78 4.03 5.65
C THR A 44 12.12 4.36 4.32
N SER A 45 11.09 3.62 3.88
CA SER A 45 10.47 3.81 2.58
C SER A 45 9.02 4.31 2.66
N ARG A 46 8.67 4.96 3.75
CA ARG A 46 7.36 5.57 3.98
C ARG A 46 7.52 6.99 4.51
N TRP A 47 6.51 7.83 4.28
CA TRP A 47 6.50 9.21 4.81
C TRP A 47 6.06 9.24 6.27
N ASP A 48 6.37 10.34 6.94
CA ASP A 48 6.31 10.41 8.40
C ASP A 48 4.89 10.35 8.96
N SER A 49 3.92 10.95 8.27
CA SER A 49 2.51 10.96 8.67
C SER A 49 1.73 9.71 8.24
N LEU A 50 2.37 8.73 7.59
CA LEU A 50 1.66 7.53 7.15
C LEU A 50 1.06 6.78 8.32
N VAL A 51 -0.19 6.38 8.16
CA VAL A 51 -0.85 5.37 8.99
C VAL A 51 -1.25 4.17 8.13
N ALA A 52 -1.47 3.02 8.74
CA ALA A 52 -1.95 1.81 8.06
C ALA A 52 -3.25 2.10 7.30
N ASN A 53 -3.47 1.41 6.19
CA ASN A 53 -4.68 1.58 5.39
C ASN A 53 -5.86 0.72 5.90
N GLY A 54 -5.58 -0.36 6.60
CA GLY A 54 -6.58 -1.18 7.27
C GLY A 54 -6.69 -0.86 8.75
N PRO A 55 -7.86 -1.08 9.36
CA PRO A 55 -8.04 -0.89 10.80
C PRO A 55 -7.26 -1.95 11.60
N ALA A 56 -6.98 -1.66 12.87
CA ALA A 56 -6.16 -2.50 13.74
C ALA A 56 -6.69 -3.93 13.89
N TRP A 57 -8.03 -4.12 13.86
CA TRP A 57 -8.62 -5.47 13.90
C TRP A 57 -8.31 -6.31 12.65
N HIS A 58 -7.97 -5.68 11.53
CA HIS A 58 -7.68 -6.35 10.26
C HIS A 58 -6.17 -6.44 9.98
N ASP A 59 -5.43 -5.33 10.10
CA ASP A 59 -4.01 -5.24 9.70
C ASP A 59 -3.08 -5.84 10.77
N ARG A 60 -3.42 -7.03 11.26
CA ARG A 60 -2.72 -7.76 12.31
C ARG A 60 -2.38 -9.19 11.92
N PHE A 61 -1.43 -9.79 12.61
CA PHE A 61 -1.24 -11.25 12.56
C PHE A 61 -2.33 -11.95 13.37
N PRO A 62 -2.76 -13.16 12.97
CA PRO A 62 -3.82 -13.89 13.69
C PRO A 62 -3.53 -14.10 15.18
N THR A 63 -2.27 -14.24 15.55
CA THR A 63 -1.85 -14.57 16.92
C THR A 63 -1.40 -13.37 17.75
N LEU A 64 -1.37 -12.16 17.17
CA LEU A 64 -1.02 -10.92 17.89
C LEU A 64 -1.97 -9.78 17.52
N GLU A 65 -2.60 -9.17 18.50
CA GLU A 65 -3.47 -8.00 18.33
C GLU A 65 -2.75 -6.71 18.69
N PHE A 66 -3.26 -5.57 18.19
CA PHE A 66 -2.89 -4.25 18.69
C PHE A 66 -3.69 -3.97 19.97
N SER A 67 -3.22 -4.48 21.10
CA SER A 67 -4.00 -4.47 22.36
C SER A 67 -4.27 -3.06 22.90
N GLU A 68 -3.45 -2.09 22.56
CA GLU A 68 -3.54 -0.69 23.02
C GLU A 68 -4.35 0.21 22.06
N LEU A 69 -4.69 -0.26 20.86
CA LEU A 69 -5.45 0.50 19.88
C LEU A 69 -6.94 0.13 19.94
N ASN A 70 -7.79 1.14 19.71
CA ASN A 70 -9.17 0.83 19.36
C ASN A 70 -9.19 -0.02 18.09
N PRO A 71 -9.93 -1.13 18.02
CA PRO A 71 -9.96 -2.02 16.87
C PRO A 71 -10.24 -1.30 15.53
N ASP A 72 -11.08 -0.26 15.52
CA ASP A 72 -11.42 0.51 14.32
C ASP A 72 -10.46 1.66 14.01
N SER A 73 -9.41 1.83 14.81
CA SER A 73 -8.36 2.82 14.55
C SER A 73 -7.26 2.28 13.63
N PHE A 74 -6.40 3.17 13.17
CA PHE A 74 -5.34 2.88 12.21
C PHE A 74 -3.98 3.10 12.83
N ALA A 75 -3.12 2.09 12.79
CA ALA A 75 -1.79 2.15 13.37
C ALA A 75 -0.89 3.15 12.63
N THR A 76 -0.18 3.99 13.36
CA THR A 76 0.85 4.86 12.78
C THR A 76 2.02 4.05 12.21
N LYS A 77 2.79 4.65 11.29
CA LYS A 77 4.00 4.05 10.73
C LYS A 77 4.91 3.44 11.81
N ASN A 78 5.19 4.19 12.86
CA ASN A 78 6.07 3.72 13.93
C ASN A 78 5.44 2.57 14.72
N ARG A 79 4.14 2.66 15.01
CA ARG A 79 3.45 1.57 15.73
C ARG A 79 3.40 0.27 14.90
N VAL A 80 3.29 0.38 13.58
CA VAL A 80 3.41 -0.80 12.71
C VAL A 80 4.79 -1.44 12.83
N VAL A 81 5.85 -0.63 12.85
CA VAL A 81 7.22 -1.14 13.04
C VAL A 81 7.37 -1.88 14.37
N GLU A 82 6.97 -1.25 15.48
CA GLU A 82 7.00 -1.85 16.83
C GLU A 82 6.22 -3.16 16.88
N TYR A 83 5.03 -3.18 16.29
CA TYR A 83 4.17 -4.36 16.24
C TYR A 83 4.85 -5.55 15.52
N PHE A 84 5.55 -5.30 14.44
CA PHE A 84 6.28 -6.36 13.74
C PHE A 84 7.47 -6.87 14.55
N GLU A 85 8.17 -5.99 15.29
CA GLU A 85 9.24 -6.41 16.20
C GLU A 85 8.70 -7.23 17.37
N GLU A 86 7.59 -6.81 17.95
CA GLU A 86 6.87 -7.55 18.98
C GLU A 86 6.45 -8.93 18.48
N PHE A 87 5.93 -9.00 17.25
CA PHE A 87 5.54 -10.27 16.63
C PHE A 87 6.74 -11.18 16.40
N ALA A 88 7.81 -10.67 15.80
CA ALA A 88 9.05 -11.44 15.59
C ALA A 88 9.61 -12.00 16.90
N LYS A 89 9.59 -11.21 17.97
CA LYS A 89 10.00 -11.63 19.31
C LYS A 89 9.05 -12.68 19.90
N LYS A 90 7.74 -12.48 19.77
CA LYS A 90 6.71 -13.41 20.29
C LYS A 90 6.87 -14.82 19.71
N ILE A 91 7.10 -14.92 18.39
CA ILE A 91 7.25 -16.20 17.70
C ILE A 91 8.69 -16.75 17.75
N ASN A 92 9.62 -16.06 18.41
CA ASN A 92 11.05 -16.37 18.41
C ASN A 92 11.58 -16.59 16.99
N ALA A 93 11.24 -15.67 16.05
CA ALA A 93 11.63 -15.80 14.66
C ALA A 93 13.16 -15.89 14.50
N PRO A 94 13.69 -16.90 13.80
CA PRO A 94 15.13 -17.07 13.61
C PRO A 94 15.63 -16.13 12.49
N VAL A 95 15.65 -14.82 12.75
CA VAL A 95 16.08 -13.79 11.79
C VAL A 95 17.56 -13.50 11.95
N ILE A 96 18.28 -13.47 10.82
CA ILE A 96 19.61 -12.87 10.73
C ILE A 96 19.47 -11.61 9.87
N GLU A 97 19.69 -10.48 10.49
CA GLU A 97 19.69 -9.16 9.86
C GLU A 97 21.03 -8.83 9.19
N ASN A 98 21.03 -7.84 8.30
CA ASN A 98 22.20 -7.36 7.56
C ASN A 98 22.84 -8.42 6.65
N ILE A 99 22.09 -9.40 6.20
CA ILE A 99 22.53 -10.44 5.27
C ILE A 99 21.78 -10.29 3.93
N ASN A 100 22.48 -9.80 2.92
CA ASN A 100 21.94 -9.69 1.58
C ASN A 100 22.09 -11.00 0.81
N VAL A 101 20.97 -11.56 0.34
CA VAL A 101 20.97 -12.69 -0.58
C VAL A 101 21.30 -12.20 -1.97
N LEU A 102 22.43 -12.63 -2.52
CA LEU A 102 22.96 -12.17 -3.81
C LEU A 102 22.51 -13.08 -4.96
N GLN A 103 22.40 -14.38 -4.70
CA GLN A 103 22.07 -15.37 -5.71
C GLN A 103 21.40 -16.59 -5.09
N VAL A 104 20.42 -17.14 -5.80
CA VAL A 104 19.78 -18.42 -5.46
C VAL A 104 19.79 -19.29 -6.71
N GLU A 105 20.39 -20.46 -6.61
CA GLU A 105 20.48 -21.43 -7.68
C GLU A 105 19.84 -22.75 -7.26
N LYS A 106 18.96 -23.29 -8.09
CA LYS A 106 18.46 -24.65 -7.94
C LYS A 106 19.39 -25.58 -8.70
N TYR A 107 20.12 -26.46 -8.01
CA TYR A 107 21.08 -27.36 -8.64
C TYR A 107 20.64 -28.83 -8.64
N ALA A 108 19.62 -29.18 -7.85
CA ALA A 108 18.98 -30.49 -7.86
C ALA A 108 17.53 -30.40 -7.42
N GLU A 109 16.78 -31.49 -7.52
CA GLU A 109 15.42 -31.52 -6.96
C GLU A 109 15.50 -31.32 -5.45
N ASN A 110 14.72 -30.31 -4.96
CA ASN A 110 14.69 -29.90 -3.54
C ASN A 110 16.08 -29.55 -2.97
N ARG A 111 16.95 -28.94 -3.79
CA ARG A 111 18.25 -28.43 -3.35
C ARG A 111 18.56 -27.10 -4.00
N PHE A 112 18.79 -26.11 -3.15
CA PHE A 112 19.12 -24.75 -3.54
C PHE A 112 20.48 -24.38 -2.92
N PHE A 113 21.31 -23.74 -3.72
CA PHE A 113 22.52 -23.08 -3.26
C PHE A 113 22.27 -21.58 -3.19
N ILE A 114 22.62 -20.95 -2.06
CA ILE A 114 22.36 -19.55 -1.79
C ILE A 114 23.67 -18.86 -1.44
N LYS A 115 24.03 -17.86 -2.26
CA LYS A 115 25.15 -16.97 -2.00
C LYS A 115 24.67 -15.71 -1.34
N THR A 116 25.32 -15.31 -0.26
CA THR A 116 24.97 -14.10 0.50
C THR A 116 26.17 -13.18 0.69
N SER A 117 25.94 -12.00 1.25
CA SER A 117 27.01 -11.08 1.65
C SER A 117 27.90 -11.61 2.79
N ASP A 118 27.45 -12.63 3.53
CA ASP A 118 28.17 -13.22 4.66
C ASP A 118 28.09 -14.75 4.62
N GLY A 119 28.67 -15.34 3.57
CA GLY A 119 28.78 -16.78 3.42
C GLY A 119 27.71 -17.42 2.54
N GLU A 120 27.62 -18.73 2.62
CA GLU A 120 26.84 -19.56 1.71
C GLU A 120 25.94 -20.52 2.47
N PHE A 121 24.76 -20.79 1.89
CA PHE A 121 23.78 -21.71 2.45
C PHE A 121 23.37 -22.76 1.41
N GLU A 122 22.97 -23.92 1.90
CA GLU A 122 22.27 -24.97 1.15
C GLU A 122 20.91 -25.19 1.81
N ALA A 123 19.82 -25.07 1.05
CA ALA A 123 18.46 -25.27 1.55
C ALA A 123 17.69 -26.29 0.71
N LYS A 124 16.75 -27.00 1.35
CA LYS A 124 15.80 -27.86 0.63
C LYS A 124 14.67 -27.05 0.02
N ASN A 125 14.26 -25.99 0.69
CA ASN A 125 13.14 -25.12 0.29
C ASN A 125 13.53 -23.65 0.40
N ILE A 126 12.99 -22.82 -0.48
CA ILE A 126 13.12 -21.36 -0.45
C ILE A 126 11.74 -20.72 -0.41
N ILE A 127 11.56 -19.77 0.50
CA ILE A 127 10.40 -18.89 0.54
C ILE A 127 10.87 -17.47 0.19
N CYS A 128 10.49 -16.98 -1.00
CA CYS A 128 10.76 -15.61 -1.41
C CYS A 128 9.73 -14.67 -0.79
N ALA A 129 10.12 -13.93 0.26
CA ALA A 129 9.30 -12.96 0.97
C ALA A 129 9.87 -11.53 0.83
N THR A 130 10.47 -11.23 -0.32
CA THR A 130 11.24 -10.01 -0.59
C THR A 130 10.36 -8.76 -0.77
N GLY A 131 9.04 -8.92 -0.89
CA GLY A 131 8.07 -7.85 -1.12
C GLY A 131 7.96 -7.43 -2.59
N ALA A 132 6.84 -6.81 -2.94
CA ALA A 132 6.51 -6.46 -4.33
C ALA A 132 7.09 -5.10 -4.79
N PHE A 133 7.46 -4.21 -3.86
CA PHE A 133 7.86 -2.83 -4.16
C PHE A 133 9.36 -2.61 -3.91
N GLN A 134 10.22 -3.37 -4.60
CA GLN A 134 11.66 -3.32 -4.36
C GLN A 134 12.35 -2.17 -5.09
N VAL A 135 12.00 -1.97 -6.36
CA VAL A 135 12.66 -0.98 -7.22
C VAL A 135 11.66 0.13 -7.55
N PRO A 136 11.92 1.38 -7.10
CA PRO A 136 11.08 2.51 -7.49
C PRO A 136 11.24 2.79 -8.98
N VAL A 137 10.12 3.02 -9.67
CA VAL A 137 10.11 3.36 -11.10
C VAL A 137 9.52 4.76 -11.26
N ILE A 138 10.30 5.66 -11.82
CA ILE A 138 9.83 6.97 -12.29
C ILE A 138 9.70 6.87 -13.81
N PRO A 139 8.49 7.10 -14.37
CA PRO A 139 8.33 7.10 -15.82
C PRO A 139 9.24 8.14 -16.48
N SER A 140 9.90 7.80 -17.60
CA SER A 140 10.84 8.66 -18.32
C SER A 140 10.14 9.75 -19.16
N ILE A 141 9.03 10.31 -18.64
CA ILE A 141 8.28 11.38 -19.33
C ILE A 141 9.04 12.70 -19.25
N ILE A 142 9.64 12.99 -18.09
CA ILE A 142 10.43 14.19 -17.87
C ILE A 142 11.90 13.81 -17.94
N PRO A 143 12.71 14.47 -18.78
CA PRO A 143 14.15 14.21 -18.86
C PRO A 143 14.87 14.47 -17.51
N GLU A 144 15.91 13.68 -17.22
CA GLU A 144 16.69 13.80 -15.99
C GLU A 144 17.46 15.13 -15.89
N ASP A 145 17.86 15.69 -17.03
CA ASP A 145 18.54 16.99 -17.14
C ASP A 145 17.60 18.20 -17.03
N SER A 146 16.30 17.97 -16.84
CA SER A 146 15.34 19.05 -16.58
C SER A 146 15.58 19.68 -15.21
N ASN A 147 15.21 20.97 -15.07
CA ASN A 147 15.25 21.67 -13.78
C ASN A 147 14.12 21.25 -12.82
N ILE A 148 13.39 20.20 -13.14
CA ILE A 148 12.25 19.68 -12.35
C ILE A 148 12.77 18.58 -11.42
N LEU A 149 12.61 18.78 -10.11
CA LEU A 149 12.89 17.72 -9.15
C LEU A 149 11.86 16.61 -9.31
N GLN A 150 12.34 15.42 -9.66
CA GLN A 150 11.52 14.22 -9.73
C GLN A 150 11.78 13.33 -8.50
N MET A 151 10.72 12.79 -7.91
CA MET A 151 10.84 11.96 -6.72
C MET A 151 9.78 10.86 -6.72
N HIS A 152 10.20 9.61 -6.51
CA HIS A 152 9.27 8.53 -6.24
C HIS A 152 8.74 8.61 -4.81
N SER A 153 7.47 8.25 -4.57
CA SER A 153 6.82 8.29 -3.25
C SER A 153 7.58 7.55 -2.13
N GLN A 154 8.41 6.56 -2.49
CA GLN A 154 9.29 5.85 -1.56
C GLN A 154 10.31 6.77 -0.87
N PHE A 155 10.72 7.85 -1.53
CA PHE A 155 11.72 8.79 -1.03
C PHE A 155 11.10 10.04 -0.39
N TYR A 156 9.80 10.23 -0.55
CA TYR A 156 9.07 11.29 0.13
C TYR A 156 8.95 10.97 1.63
N LYS A 157 9.25 11.96 2.48
CA LYS A 157 9.17 11.84 3.94
C LYS A 157 8.15 12.81 4.54
N ASN A 158 8.22 14.06 4.16
CA ASN A 158 7.37 15.13 4.67
C ASN A 158 7.45 16.35 3.75
N PRO A 159 6.56 17.33 3.90
CA PRO A 159 6.52 18.54 3.07
C PRO A 159 7.79 19.41 3.15
N GLU A 160 8.52 19.38 4.26
CA GLU A 160 9.75 20.16 4.48
C GLU A 160 10.88 19.72 3.56
N GLN A 161 10.86 18.48 3.09
CA GLN A 161 11.82 17.95 2.12
C GLN A 161 11.74 18.65 0.76
N LEU A 162 10.60 19.25 0.44
CA LEU A 162 10.34 19.83 -0.87
C LEU A 162 10.74 21.31 -0.92
N LYS A 163 11.37 21.71 -2.03
CA LYS A 163 11.72 23.11 -2.31
C LYS A 163 10.45 23.99 -2.38
N LYS A 164 10.66 25.32 -2.36
CA LYS A 164 9.60 26.27 -2.69
C LYS A 164 9.11 26.04 -4.12
N GLY A 165 7.80 26.22 -4.34
CA GLY A 165 7.16 26.06 -5.64
C GLY A 165 6.00 25.09 -5.58
N ALA A 166 5.34 24.93 -6.72
CA ALA A 166 4.25 23.99 -6.91
C ALA A 166 4.74 22.54 -6.97
N VAL A 167 3.86 21.62 -6.58
CA VAL A 167 4.13 20.18 -6.60
C VAL A 167 3.09 19.49 -7.47
N LEU A 168 3.55 18.75 -8.49
CA LEU A 168 2.70 17.84 -9.21
C LEU A 168 2.83 16.44 -8.59
N VAL A 169 1.72 15.92 -8.09
CA VAL A 169 1.60 14.52 -7.66
C VAL A 169 1.01 13.71 -8.81
N VAL A 170 1.70 12.66 -9.23
CA VAL A 170 1.29 11.81 -10.36
C VAL A 170 0.82 10.45 -9.84
N GLY A 171 -0.42 10.09 -10.17
CA GLY A 171 -1.03 8.81 -9.80
C GLY A 171 -1.98 8.90 -8.60
N SER A 172 -3.22 8.49 -8.84
CA SER A 172 -4.38 8.65 -7.96
C SER A 172 -4.66 7.46 -7.03
N GLY A 173 -3.67 6.60 -6.79
CA GLY A 173 -3.75 5.56 -5.78
C GLY A 173 -3.58 6.09 -4.35
N SER A 174 -3.58 5.22 -3.35
CA SER A 174 -3.49 5.58 -1.93
C SER A 174 -2.31 6.50 -1.62
N SER A 175 -1.11 6.20 -2.11
CA SER A 175 0.07 7.04 -1.83
C SER A 175 -0.06 8.45 -2.41
N GLY A 176 -0.45 8.55 -3.70
CA GLY A 176 -0.61 9.87 -4.34
C GLY A 176 -1.70 10.71 -3.68
N SER A 177 -2.85 10.13 -3.39
CA SER A 177 -3.97 10.81 -2.72
C SER A 177 -3.58 11.33 -1.34
N GLN A 178 -2.90 10.51 -0.54
CA GLN A 178 -2.48 10.88 0.82
C GLN A 178 -1.40 11.96 0.81
N ILE A 179 -0.42 11.86 -0.10
CA ILE A 179 0.64 12.88 -0.24
C ILE A 179 0.06 14.20 -0.76
N ALA A 180 -0.84 14.16 -1.77
CA ALA A 180 -1.49 15.38 -2.27
C ALA A 180 -2.28 16.10 -1.19
N GLU A 181 -3.04 15.36 -0.37
CA GLU A 181 -3.78 15.92 0.76
C GLU A 181 -2.85 16.49 1.84
N GLU A 182 -1.75 15.79 2.17
CA GLU A 182 -0.76 16.26 3.15
C GLU A 182 -0.12 17.58 2.70
N LEU A 183 0.32 17.66 1.45
CA LEU A 183 0.91 18.86 0.88
C LEU A 183 -0.06 20.05 0.88
N ASN A 184 -1.32 19.79 0.55
CA ASN A 184 -2.36 20.82 0.57
C ASN A 184 -2.64 21.36 1.99
N ARG A 185 -2.61 20.49 3.00
CA ARG A 185 -2.81 20.91 4.41
C ARG A 185 -1.72 21.89 4.91
N VAL A 186 -0.53 21.84 4.34
CA VAL A 186 0.55 22.79 4.66
C VAL A 186 0.64 23.94 3.64
N ASN A 187 -0.45 24.20 2.90
CA ASN A 187 -0.56 25.28 1.92
C ASN A 187 0.48 25.24 0.78
N LYS A 188 0.93 24.04 0.39
CA LYS A 188 1.64 23.90 -0.88
C LYS A 188 0.65 24.03 -2.04
N GLU A 189 1.08 24.67 -3.12
CA GLU A 189 0.34 24.65 -4.38
C GLU A 189 0.47 23.23 -4.98
N VAL A 190 -0.66 22.52 -5.07
CA VAL A 190 -0.69 21.11 -5.49
C VAL A 190 -1.47 20.95 -6.78
N TYR A 191 -0.81 20.33 -7.76
CA TYR A 191 -1.43 19.77 -8.96
C TYR A 191 -1.49 18.25 -8.78
N PHE A 192 -2.62 17.65 -9.16
CA PHE A 192 -2.82 16.21 -8.97
C PHE A 192 -3.28 15.53 -10.26
N SER A 193 -2.39 14.74 -10.86
CA SER A 193 -2.66 13.98 -12.09
C SER A 193 -3.37 12.67 -11.77
N ILE A 194 -4.62 12.58 -12.21
CA ILE A 194 -5.57 11.50 -11.89
C ILE A 194 -5.72 10.57 -13.08
N GLY A 195 -5.34 9.29 -12.89
CA GLY A 195 -5.61 8.21 -13.82
C GLY A 195 -6.77 7.31 -13.36
N PRO A 196 -6.97 6.16 -14.01
CA PRO A 196 -7.94 5.16 -13.59
C PRO A 196 -7.73 4.74 -12.14
N HIS A 197 -8.81 4.75 -11.35
CA HIS A 197 -8.75 4.43 -9.93
C HIS A 197 -10.07 3.89 -9.41
N ASP A 198 -9.99 3.07 -8.37
CA ASP A 198 -11.12 2.68 -7.53
C ASP A 198 -11.13 3.54 -6.26
N ARG A 199 -12.30 4.01 -5.90
CA ARG A 199 -12.52 4.94 -4.79
C ARG A 199 -13.63 4.43 -3.87
N PRO A 200 -13.41 3.33 -3.14
CA PRO A 200 -14.45 2.79 -2.26
C PRO A 200 -14.74 3.75 -1.09
N PRO A 201 -15.95 3.71 -0.52
CA PRO A 201 -16.21 4.39 0.74
C PRO A 201 -15.31 3.83 1.84
N ARG A 202 -14.81 4.67 2.75
CA ARG A 202 -14.06 4.17 3.89
C ARG A 202 -14.93 3.32 4.80
N ARG A 203 -16.12 3.81 5.06
CA ARG A 203 -17.15 3.10 5.83
C ARG A 203 -18.49 3.18 5.12
N TYR A 204 -19.30 2.17 5.29
CA TYR A 204 -20.69 2.14 4.85
C TYR A 204 -21.53 1.27 5.78
N ARG A 205 -22.71 1.75 6.17
CA ARG A 205 -23.60 1.04 7.10
C ARG A 205 -22.92 0.64 8.41
N GLY A 206 -22.04 1.50 8.93
CA GLY A 206 -21.29 1.26 10.17
C GLY A 206 -20.15 0.24 10.04
N LYS A 207 -19.84 -0.27 8.85
CA LYS A 207 -18.74 -1.22 8.59
C LYS A 207 -17.65 -0.60 7.76
N ASP A 208 -16.41 -0.93 8.10
CA ASP A 208 -15.24 -0.52 7.33
C ASP A 208 -15.20 -1.20 5.96
N ASN A 209 -14.59 -0.53 4.97
CA ASN A 209 -14.40 -1.08 3.62
C ASN A 209 -13.77 -2.47 3.64
N VAL A 210 -12.78 -2.69 4.51
CA VAL A 210 -12.08 -4.00 4.59
C VAL A 210 -13.04 -5.13 4.99
N TRP A 211 -14.01 -4.84 5.86
CA TRP A 211 -15.06 -5.79 6.23
C TRP A 211 -15.94 -6.13 5.02
N TRP A 212 -16.34 -5.10 4.25
CA TRP A 212 -17.13 -5.29 3.03
C TRP A 212 -16.39 -6.14 2.00
N LEU A 213 -15.09 -5.87 1.78
CA LEU A 213 -14.27 -6.68 0.87
C LEU A 213 -14.24 -8.16 1.28
N GLY A 214 -14.23 -8.46 2.60
CA GLY A 214 -14.28 -9.81 3.12
C GLY A 214 -15.59 -10.51 2.84
N VAL A 215 -16.71 -9.95 3.31
CA VAL A 215 -18.03 -10.60 3.19
C VAL A 215 -18.54 -10.67 1.76
N LEU A 216 -18.06 -9.79 0.87
CA LEU A 216 -18.37 -9.82 -0.56
C LEU A 216 -17.42 -10.72 -1.37
N GLY A 217 -16.49 -11.43 -0.71
CA GLY A 217 -15.55 -12.34 -1.36
C GLY A 217 -14.52 -11.66 -2.27
N LYS A 218 -14.28 -10.35 -2.08
CA LYS A 218 -13.38 -9.59 -2.95
C LYS A 218 -11.90 -9.85 -2.66
N TRP A 219 -11.57 -10.43 -1.50
CA TRP A 219 -10.21 -10.90 -1.19
C TRP A 219 -9.77 -12.11 -2.03
N GLU A 220 -10.71 -12.90 -2.51
CA GLU A 220 -10.47 -14.07 -3.37
C GLU A 220 -10.47 -13.71 -4.86
N ALA A 221 -10.48 -12.43 -5.20
CA ALA A 221 -10.42 -11.98 -6.59
C ALA A 221 -9.15 -12.49 -7.27
N LYS A 222 -9.33 -13.09 -8.45
CA LYS A 222 -8.19 -13.61 -9.23
C LYS A 222 -7.36 -12.47 -9.79
N THR A 223 -6.05 -12.69 -9.87
CA THR A 223 -5.13 -11.77 -10.54
C THR A 223 -5.60 -11.53 -11.99
N PRO A 224 -5.71 -10.26 -12.42
CA PRO A 224 -6.05 -9.95 -13.80
C PRO A 224 -5.09 -10.61 -14.79
N LYS A 225 -5.57 -10.87 -16.00
CA LYS A 225 -4.72 -11.40 -17.08
C LYS A 225 -3.57 -10.40 -17.38
N PRO A 226 -2.39 -10.90 -17.79
CA PRO A 226 -1.32 -10.02 -18.25
C PRO A 226 -1.81 -9.04 -19.33
N GLY A 227 -1.40 -7.77 -19.23
CA GLY A 227 -1.84 -6.70 -20.13
C GLY A 227 -3.16 -6.02 -19.76
N THR A 228 -3.87 -6.48 -18.73
CA THR A 228 -5.01 -5.74 -18.18
C THR A 228 -4.50 -4.48 -17.49
N GLN A 229 -5.16 -3.35 -17.76
CA GLN A 229 -4.83 -2.09 -17.10
C GLN A 229 -5.01 -2.24 -15.58
N HIS A 230 -3.96 -1.91 -14.84
CA HIS A 230 -4.03 -1.91 -13.39
C HIS A 230 -4.80 -0.68 -12.91
N VAL A 231 -5.83 -0.92 -12.11
CA VAL A 231 -6.59 0.14 -11.44
C VAL A 231 -6.12 0.20 -9.99
N THR A 232 -5.71 1.39 -9.55
CA THR A 232 -5.24 1.61 -8.18
C THR A 232 -6.40 1.96 -7.26
N ILE A 233 -6.31 1.51 -6.00
CA ILE A 233 -7.31 1.84 -4.97
C ILE A 233 -6.86 3.07 -4.20
N ALA A 234 -7.75 4.05 -4.07
CA ALA A 234 -7.56 5.24 -3.25
C ALA A 234 -8.22 5.07 -1.88
N VAL A 235 -7.42 4.73 -0.87
CA VAL A 235 -7.86 4.59 0.52
C VAL A 235 -6.86 5.24 1.46
N SER A 236 -7.32 5.62 2.67
CA SER A 236 -6.47 6.18 3.71
C SER A 236 -7.00 5.81 5.10
N GLY A 237 -6.10 5.52 6.03
CA GLY A 237 -6.40 5.43 7.46
C GLY A 237 -6.19 6.75 8.19
N TYR A 238 -5.65 7.77 7.53
CA TYR A 238 -5.38 9.08 8.14
C TYR A 238 -6.67 9.73 8.67
N ASP A 239 -6.55 10.45 9.79
CA ASP A 239 -7.64 11.17 10.44
C ASP A 239 -8.85 10.25 10.76
N GLY A 240 -8.57 9.09 11.35
CA GLY A 240 -9.56 8.08 11.69
C GLY A 240 -10.17 7.33 10.50
N GLY A 241 -9.58 7.47 9.32
CA GLY A 241 -10.01 6.81 8.09
C GLY A 241 -11.25 7.46 7.47
N LYS A 242 -11.05 8.31 6.48
CA LYS A 242 -12.12 8.96 5.72
C LYS A 242 -12.09 8.55 4.25
N THR A 243 -13.23 8.60 3.62
CA THR A 243 -13.36 8.37 2.18
C THR A 243 -12.55 9.40 1.41
N ILE A 244 -11.72 8.95 0.48
CA ILE A 244 -11.01 9.82 -0.46
C ILE A 244 -12.04 10.36 -1.46
N ASP A 245 -12.10 11.68 -1.59
CA ASP A 245 -12.98 12.35 -2.53
C ASP A 245 -12.21 13.44 -3.28
N PHE A 246 -11.99 13.23 -4.57
CA PHE A 246 -11.21 14.16 -5.38
C PHE A 246 -11.94 15.48 -5.65
N ARG A 247 -13.29 15.51 -5.59
CA ARG A 247 -14.04 16.75 -5.66
C ARG A 247 -13.78 17.62 -4.43
N LYS A 248 -13.70 17.00 -3.24
CA LYS A 248 -13.28 17.71 -2.02
C LYS A 248 -11.85 18.20 -2.12
N PHE A 249 -10.97 17.44 -2.77
CA PHE A 249 -9.60 17.90 -3.02
C PHE A 249 -9.59 19.17 -3.87
N ALA A 250 -10.38 19.20 -4.96
CA ALA A 250 -10.53 20.41 -5.79
C ALA A 250 -11.12 21.58 -5.01
N HIS A 251 -12.19 21.34 -4.25
CA HIS A 251 -12.80 22.37 -3.40
C HIS A 251 -11.81 22.94 -2.37
N ASN A 252 -10.91 22.11 -1.87
CA ASN A 252 -9.88 22.53 -0.92
C ASN A 252 -8.62 23.13 -1.58
N GLY A 253 -8.65 23.38 -2.90
CA GLY A 253 -7.58 24.10 -3.61
C GLY A 253 -6.57 23.25 -4.34
N ILE A 254 -6.74 21.93 -4.42
CA ILE A 254 -5.88 21.07 -5.26
C ILE A 254 -6.36 21.17 -6.72
N THR A 255 -5.45 21.49 -7.63
CA THR A 255 -5.76 21.50 -9.06
C THR A 255 -5.74 20.08 -9.62
N LEU A 256 -6.89 19.57 -10.05
CA LEU A 256 -7.02 18.24 -10.64
C LEU A 256 -6.70 18.28 -12.14
N LEU A 257 -5.97 17.29 -12.61
CA LEU A 257 -5.54 17.14 -14.00
C LEU A 257 -5.79 15.70 -14.46
N GLY A 258 -5.96 15.49 -15.76
CA GLY A 258 -5.96 14.16 -16.36
C GLY A 258 -4.60 13.47 -16.27
N MET A 259 -4.47 12.29 -16.85
CA MET A 259 -3.21 11.55 -16.87
C MET A 259 -2.09 12.38 -17.48
N THR A 260 -0.90 12.33 -16.87
CA THR A 260 0.31 12.94 -17.43
C THR A 260 0.68 12.24 -18.73
N LYS A 261 0.74 13.00 -19.83
CA LYS A 261 0.92 12.50 -21.19
C LYS A 261 2.35 12.59 -21.68
N LYS A 262 2.90 13.81 -21.69
CA LYS A 262 4.24 14.09 -22.20
C LYS A 262 4.82 15.38 -21.60
N PHE A 263 6.12 15.50 -21.72
CA PHE A 263 6.86 16.74 -21.47
C PHE A 263 7.51 17.20 -22.79
N GLU A 264 7.29 18.43 -23.17
CA GLU A 264 7.82 18.98 -24.43
C GLU A 264 8.02 20.49 -24.29
N SER A 265 9.16 20.98 -24.71
CA SER A 265 9.51 22.42 -24.70
C SER A 265 9.29 23.09 -23.34
N GLY A 266 9.66 22.41 -22.25
CA GLY A 266 9.53 22.90 -20.88
C GLY A 266 8.11 22.88 -20.32
N LYS A 267 7.15 22.24 -20.98
CA LYS A 267 5.74 22.15 -20.58
C LYS A 267 5.31 20.69 -20.40
N LEU A 268 4.50 20.46 -19.39
CA LEU A 268 3.78 19.20 -19.19
C LEU A 268 2.42 19.25 -19.87
N TYR A 269 2.07 18.17 -20.54
CA TYR A 269 0.77 17.97 -21.19
C TYR A 269 0.03 16.83 -20.50
N PHE A 270 -1.27 16.97 -20.40
CA PHE A 270 -2.15 16.01 -19.76
C PHE A 270 -3.18 15.49 -20.75
N GLU A 271 -3.72 14.31 -20.51
CA GLU A 271 -4.85 13.79 -21.30
C GLU A 271 -6.15 14.50 -20.90
N ASP A 272 -7.09 14.56 -21.81
CA ASP A 272 -8.44 15.10 -21.58
C ASP A 272 -9.38 14.00 -21.06
N ASP A 273 -8.96 13.34 -19.99
CA ASP A 273 -9.62 12.15 -19.43
C ASP A 273 -10.03 12.31 -17.95
N LEU A 274 -9.78 13.48 -17.35
CA LEU A 274 -10.07 13.72 -15.93
C LEU A 274 -11.52 13.39 -15.59
N LYS A 275 -12.48 13.92 -16.37
CA LYS A 275 -13.90 13.68 -16.15
C LYS A 275 -14.23 12.19 -16.16
N THR A 276 -13.74 11.46 -17.16
CA THR A 276 -13.95 10.02 -17.30
C THR A 276 -13.37 9.24 -16.13
N ASN A 277 -12.17 9.61 -15.68
CA ASN A 277 -11.51 8.96 -14.54
C ASN A 277 -12.30 9.18 -13.24
N ILE A 278 -12.78 10.39 -12.99
CA ILE A 278 -13.65 10.72 -11.82
C ILE A 278 -14.95 9.91 -11.87
N GLU A 279 -15.65 9.91 -13.02
CA GLU A 279 -16.92 9.18 -13.19
C GLU A 279 -16.75 7.66 -13.01
N ASN A 280 -15.62 7.09 -13.44
CA ASN A 280 -15.33 5.67 -13.21
C ASN A 280 -15.08 5.36 -11.73
N GLY A 281 -14.39 6.23 -11.00
CA GLY A 281 -14.25 6.12 -9.55
C GLY A 281 -15.60 6.21 -8.83
N ASP A 282 -16.51 7.07 -9.29
CA ASP A 282 -17.87 7.16 -8.76
C ASP A 282 -18.69 5.89 -9.00
N LYS A 283 -18.57 5.29 -10.19
CA LYS A 283 -19.23 4.00 -10.49
C LYS A 283 -18.73 2.89 -9.56
N ASN A 284 -17.42 2.82 -9.33
CA ASN A 284 -16.84 1.86 -8.37
C ASN A 284 -17.44 2.07 -6.97
N TYR A 285 -17.49 3.32 -6.49
CA TYR A 285 -18.08 3.67 -5.21
C TYR A 285 -19.55 3.19 -5.11
N LEU A 286 -20.40 3.57 -6.08
CA LEU A 286 -21.81 3.21 -6.10
C LEU A 286 -22.04 1.72 -6.21
N ASN A 287 -21.25 1.01 -7.00
CA ASN A 287 -21.34 -0.44 -7.14
C ASN A 287 -21.10 -1.14 -5.79
N LEU A 288 -20.08 -0.71 -5.03
CA LEU A 288 -19.82 -1.29 -3.72
C LEU A 288 -20.98 -1.04 -2.73
N LEU A 289 -21.60 0.16 -2.75
CA LEU A 289 -22.78 0.43 -1.95
C LEU A 289 -23.96 -0.51 -2.32
N GLY A 290 -24.22 -0.66 -3.62
CA GLY A 290 -25.25 -1.56 -4.11
C GLY A 290 -25.04 -3.02 -3.69
N GLU A 291 -23.81 -3.54 -3.88
CA GLU A 291 -23.44 -4.89 -3.44
C GLU A 291 -23.59 -5.08 -1.93
N ALA A 292 -23.22 -4.06 -1.14
CA ALA A 292 -23.37 -4.07 0.31
C ALA A 292 -24.85 -4.10 0.72
N ASP A 293 -25.72 -3.29 0.11
CA ASP A 293 -27.15 -3.29 0.39
C ASP A 293 -27.82 -4.61 -0.01
N GLU A 294 -27.43 -5.20 -1.15
CA GLU A 294 -27.89 -6.53 -1.56
C GLU A 294 -27.46 -7.61 -0.53
N TYR A 295 -26.21 -7.55 -0.05
CA TYR A 295 -25.71 -8.46 0.97
C TYR A 295 -26.50 -8.34 2.27
N ILE A 296 -26.76 -7.12 2.75
CA ILE A 296 -27.57 -6.83 3.94
C ILE A 296 -28.96 -7.47 3.79
N LYS A 297 -29.63 -7.19 2.65
CA LYS A 297 -30.97 -7.72 2.36
C LYS A 297 -30.99 -9.25 2.31
N LYS A 298 -30.06 -9.85 1.59
CA LYS A 298 -29.96 -11.31 1.43
C LYS A 298 -29.75 -12.05 2.75
N ASN A 299 -29.00 -11.43 3.69
CA ASN A 299 -28.66 -12.03 4.95
C ASN A 299 -29.53 -11.53 6.13
N ASN A 300 -30.58 -10.76 5.85
CA ASN A 300 -31.48 -10.17 6.84
C ASN A 300 -30.73 -9.42 7.98
N LEU A 301 -29.70 -8.65 7.62
CA LEU A 301 -28.91 -7.91 8.61
C LEU A 301 -29.56 -6.58 8.94
N CYS A 302 -29.49 -6.18 10.21
CA CYS A 302 -29.99 -4.89 10.68
C CYS A 302 -28.80 -3.93 10.88
N PHE A 303 -28.39 -3.24 9.82
CA PHE A 303 -27.37 -2.20 9.87
C PHE A 303 -27.98 -0.81 9.78
N PRO A 304 -27.32 0.25 10.31
CA PRO A 304 -27.81 1.61 10.23
C PRO A 304 -27.94 2.05 8.77
N GLU A 305 -28.96 2.86 8.51
CA GLU A 305 -29.07 3.51 7.20
C GLU A 305 -28.08 4.67 7.08
N GLU A 306 -27.45 4.79 5.93
CA GLU A 306 -26.53 5.88 5.61
C GLU A 306 -26.90 6.51 4.26
N PRO A 307 -26.94 7.86 4.16
CA PRO A 307 -27.12 8.53 2.90
C PRO A 307 -25.88 8.31 2.01
N CYS A 308 -26.08 8.22 0.71
CA CYS A 308 -25.00 8.17 -0.26
C CYS A 308 -24.24 9.50 -0.27
N LEU A 309 -22.99 9.52 0.18
CA LEU A 309 -22.17 10.74 0.25
C LEU A 309 -21.83 11.32 -1.13
N LEU A 310 -21.92 10.54 -2.21
CA LEU A 310 -21.63 11.01 -3.55
C LEU A 310 -22.54 12.17 -3.98
N TYR A 311 -23.81 12.13 -3.57
CA TYR A 311 -24.78 13.18 -3.90
C TYR A 311 -24.64 14.44 -3.04
N THR A 312 -23.84 14.39 -1.99
CA THR A 312 -23.56 15.53 -1.09
C THR A 312 -22.20 16.17 -1.34
N SER A 313 -21.38 15.58 -2.22
CA SER A 313 -20.07 16.14 -2.60
C SER A 313 -20.25 17.30 -3.57
N PRO A 314 -19.47 18.40 -3.41
CA PRO A 314 -19.53 19.52 -4.34
C PRO A 314 -19.19 19.08 -5.77
N SER A 315 -19.89 19.64 -6.74
CA SER A 315 -19.56 19.44 -8.16
C SER A 315 -18.19 20.06 -8.47
N PRO A 316 -17.39 19.47 -9.36
CA PRO A 316 -16.15 20.12 -9.84
C PRO A 316 -16.39 21.45 -10.55
N ARG A 317 -17.64 21.81 -10.82
CA ARG A 317 -18.06 23.07 -11.48
C ARG A 317 -18.56 24.13 -10.49
N ASP A 318 -18.73 23.76 -9.24
CA ASP A 318 -19.15 24.68 -8.17
C ASP A 318 -17.90 25.11 -7.38
#